data_97c36c9be053bd9fbd62d3dd60c65f42
#
_entry.id   97c36c9be053bd9fbd62d3dd60c65f42
#
_cell.length_a   1.000
_cell.length_b   1.000
_cell.length_c   1.000
_cell.angle_alpha   90.00
_cell.angle_beta   90.00
_cell.angle_gamma   90.00
#
_symmetry.space_group_name_H-M   'P 1'
#
loop_
_entity.id
_entity.type
_entity.pdbx_description
1 polymer ?
#
loop_
_entity_poly.entity_id
_entity_poly.type
_entity_poly.pdbx_seq_one_letter_code
_entity_poly.pdbx_strand_id
1 'polypeptide(L)'
;MRLILKLLLALGVLVAAENQASALVRVDIDLTSQTMHVRSGSGETYVWAISSGRVGHLTPRGVFRPRALYLMVHSAKYGNAPMPHSIFFYGQFAIHGTNAVGALGRPASHGCIRLSPQHAAMLFAMVRSQGSVIQIGGSTPASVARAQLGRDALSALAYAPIHRSNTLDEWARGR
;
A
#
# COMPACT_ATOMS: atom_id res chain seq x y z
N MET A 1 -15.83 -32.25 51.40
CA MET A 1 -14.87 -32.64 50.33
C MET A 1 -15.48 -32.63 48.93
N ARG A 2 -16.62 -33.28 48.69
CA ARG A 2 -17.23 -33.36 47.33
C ARG A 2 -17.69 -32.01 46.76
N LEU A 3 -18.15 -31.04 47.62
CA LEU A 3 -18.60 -29.71 47.18
C LEU A 3 -17.44 -28.80 46.75
N ILE A 4 -16.33 -28.85 47.50
CA ILE A 4 -15.11 -28.05 47.21
C ILE A 4 -14.45 -28.54 45.88
N LEU A 5 -14.45 -29.84 45.65
CA LEU A 5 -13.92 -30.38 44.40
C LEU A 5 -14.74 -29.98 43.16
N LYS A 6 -16.06 -29.91 43.28
CA LYS A 6 -16.97 -29.40 42.21
C LYS A 6 -16.79 -27.92 41.98
N LEU A 7 -16.52 -27.12 43.02
CA LEU A 7 -16.28 -25.65 42.89
C LEU A 7 -14.95 -25.37 42.20
N LEU A 8 -13.90 -26.15 42.52
CA LEU A 8 -12.60 -26.03 41.87
C LEU A 8 -12.63 -26.47 40.39
N LEU A 9 -13.44 -27.50 40.06
CA LEU A 9 -13.65 -27.89 38.65
C LEU A 9 -14.40 -26.84 37.85
N ALA A 10 -15.43 -26.18 38.46
CA ALA A 10 -16.16 -25.13 37.80
C ALA A 10 -15.31 -23.84 37.57
N LEU A 11 -14.42 -23.53 38.52
CA LEU A 11 -13.54 -22.38 38.42
C LEU A 11 -12.44 -22.63 37.34
N GLY A 12 -11.97 -23.87 37.20
CA GLY A 12 -10.98 -24.24 36.16
C GLY A 12 -11.52 -24.14 34.72
N VAL A 13 -12.83 -24.38 34.53
CA VAL A 13 -13.48 -24.23 33.20
C VAL A 13 -13.72 -22.78 32.82
N LEU A 14 -13.91 -21.90 33.81
CA LEU A 14 -14.15 -20.45 33.54
C LEU A 14 -12.89 -19.70 33.09
N VAL A 15 -11.68 -20.19 33.45
CA VAL A 15 -10.40 -19.55 33.09
C VAL A 15 -9.98 -19.92 31.65
N ALA A 16 -10.52 -20.99 31.07
CA ALA A 16 -10.16 -21.46 29.72
C ALA A 16 -10.90 -20.75 28.58
N ALA A 17 -11.80 -19.81 28.87
CA ALA A 17 -12.40 -18.93 27.87
C ALA A 17 -11.48 -17.72 27.64
N GLU A 18 -10.21 -17.97 27.28
CA GLU A 18 -9.36 -16.94 26.73
C GLU A 18 -10.02 -16.43 25.44
N ASN A 19 -10.51 -15.19 25.48
CA ASN A 19 -10.89 -14.45 24.28
C ASN A 19 -9.69 -14.52 23.30
N GLN A 20 -9.76 -15.43 22.35
CA GLN A 20 -8.93 -15.33 21.15
C GLN A 20 -9.39 -14.09 20.41
N ALA A 21 -8.91 -12.93 20.86
CA ALA A 21 -9.00 -11.72 20.09
C ALA A 21 -8.35 -12.03 18.74
N SER A 22 -9.19 -12.30 17.73
CA SER A 22 -8.73 -12.61 16.39
C SER A 22 -7.81 -11.47 15.96
N ALA A 23 -6.50 -11.73 15.93
CA ALA A 23 -5.54 -10.70 15.58
C ALA A 23 -5.79 -10.30 14.11
N LEU A 24 -5.88 -8.99 13.88
CA LEU A 24 -6.14 -8.43 12.55
C LEU A 24 -5.00 -8.81 11.59
N VAL A 25 -5.36 -9.06 10.34
CA VAL A 25 -4.38 -9.18 9.25
C VAL A 25 -3.67 -7.83 9.09
N ARG A 26 -2.35 -7.84 9.10
CA ARG A 26 -1.53 -6.68 8.77
C ARG A 26 -1.10 -6.77 7.31
N VAL A 27 -1.37 -5.70 6.56
CA VAL A 27 -1.04 -5.60 5.15
C VAL A 27 -0.18 -4.36 4.97
N ASP A 28 1.12 -4.56 4.73
CA ASP A 28 2.09 -3.50 4.52
C ASP A 28 2.49 -3.46 3.04
N ILE A 29 2.22 -2.34 2.37
CA ILE A 29 2.41 -2.17 0.93
C ILE A 29 3.50 -1.14 0.70
N ASP A 30 4.57 -1.56 0.04
CA ASP A 30 5.65 -0.68 -0.41
C ASP A 30 5.52 -0.39 -1.91
N LEU A 31 5.17 0.86 -2.22
CA LEU A 31 5.05 1.35 -3.60
C LEU A 31 6.40 1.52 -4.30
N THR A 32 7.51 1.55 -3.56
CA THR A 32 8.86 1.66 -4.14
C THR A 32 9.29 0.33 -4.74
N SER A 33 9.20 -0.73 -3.96
CA SER A 33 9.57 -2.09 -4.36
C SER A 33 8.45 -2.84 -5.08
N GLN A 34 7.23 -2.29 -5.11
CA GLN A 34 6.03 -2.94 -5.65
C GLN A 34 5.76 -4.30 -4.98
N THR A 35 5.86 -4.33 -3.66
CA THR A 35 5.64 -5.52 -2.84
C THR A 35 4.56 -5.29 -1.78
N MET A 36 3.90 -6.36 -1.41
CA MET A 36 2.95 -6.43 -0.30
C MET A 36 3.43 -7.48 0.68
N HIS A 37 3.63 -7.08 1.93
CA HIS A 37 3.88 -7.97 3.06
C HIS A 37 2.57 -8.18 3.80
N VAL A 38 2.21 -9.43 4.01
CA VAL A 38 0.99 -9.80 4.73
C VAL A 38 1.36 -10.64 5.93
N ARG A 39 0.82 -10.28 7.09
CA ARG A 39 0.88 -11.11 8.30
C ARG A 39 -0.54 -11.45 8.71
N SER A 40 -0.87 -12.73 8.70
CA SER A 40 -2.16 -13.23 9.18
C SER A 40 -2.29 -13.09 10.71
N GLY A 41 -3.51 -13.13 11.22
CA GLY A 41 -3.74 -13.16 12.67
C GLY A 41 -3.20 -14.41 13.36
N SER A 42 -2.97 -15.50 12.61
CA SER A 42 -2.30 -16.73 13.08
C SER A 42 -0.77 -16.62 13.09
N GLY A 43 -0.20 -15.53 12.58
CA GLY A 43 1.24 -15.27 12.55
C GLY A 43 1.95 -15.66 11.26
N GLU A 44 1.27 -16.29 10.31
CA GLU A 44 1.83 -16.60 8.99
C GLU A 44 2.18 -15.33 8.23
N THR A 45 3.28 -15.36 7.47
CA THR A 45 3.75 -14.22 6.70
C THR A 45 3.90 -14.54 5.23
N TYR A 46 3.53 -13.57 4.38
CA TYR A 46 3.61 -13.69 2.92
C TYR A 46 4.23 -12.42 2.34
N VAL A 47 4.93 -12.57 1.22
CA VAL A 47 5.45 -11.46 0.42
C VAL A 47 5.03 -11.67 -1.02
N TRP A 48 4.28 -10.70 -1.57
CA TRP A 48 3.70 -10.81 -2.89
C TRP A 48 4.06 -9.59 -3.75
N ALA A 49 4.35 -9.83 -5.02
CA ALA A 49 4.47 -8.76 -6.00
C ALA A 49 3.10 -8.14 -6.27
N ILE A 50 3.07 -6.81 -6.36
CA ILE A 50 1.88 -6.03 -6.68
C ILE A 50 2.07 -5.20 -7.95
N SER A 51 0.99 -4.59 -8.42
CA SER A 51 1.05 -3.48 -9.37
C SER A 51 0.19 -2.33 -8.85
N SER A 52 0.83 -1.22 -8.54
CA SER A 52 0.17 0.00 -8.05
C SER A 52 -0.12 1.00 -9.17
N GLY A 53 -0.65 2.16 -8.81
CA GLY A 53 -0.94 3.26 -9.73
C GLY A 53 0.29 3.78 -10.47
N ARG A 54 0.16 3.92 -11.81
CA ARG A 54 1.18 4.55 -12.66
C ARG A 54 1.21 6.07 -12.49
N VAL A 55 2.16 6.72 -13.12
CA VAL A 55 2.24 8.19 -13.20
C VAL A 55 0.88 8.77 -13.68
N GLY A 56 0.40 9.80 -13.02
CA GLY A 56 -0.93 10.41 -13.27
C GLY A 56 -2.12 9.70 -12.60
N HIS A 57 -1.91 8.52 -12.03
CA HIS A 57 -2.93 7.70 -11.37
C HIS A 57 -2.41 7.12 -10.05
N LEU A 58 -2.05 7.98 -9.12
CA LEU A 58 -1.34 7.58 -7.91
C LEU A 58 -2.23 6.75 -6.96
N THR A 59 -1.65 5.71 -6.38
CA THR A 59 -2.23 5.01 -5.24
C THR A 59 -2.13 5.91 -3.99
N PRO A 60 -3.23 6.10 -3.23
CA PRO A 60 -3.18 6.87 -1.98
C PRO A 60 -2.30 6.16 -0.95
N ARG A 61 -1.48 6.96 -0.23
CA ARG A 61 -0.63 6.50 0.88
C ARG A 61 -1.30 6.80 2.20
N GLY A 62 -1.01 5.99 3.20
CA GLY A 62 -1.58 6.14 4.54
C GLY A 62 -1.91 4.81 5.20
N VAL A 63 -2.69 4.89 6.27
CA VAL A 63 -3.21 3.73 6.99
C VAL A 63 -4.71 3.67 6.78
N PHE A 64 -5.17 2.50 6.35
CA PHE A 64 -6.56 2.28 5.97
C PHE A 64 -7.12 1.02 6.63
N ARG A 65 -8.45 0.91 6.62
CA ARG A 65 -9.19 -0.30 6.94
C ARG A 65 -10.09 -0.68 5.76
N PRO A 66 -10.41 -1.96 5.57
CA PRO A 66 -11.39 -2.37 4.58
C PRO A 66 -12.74 -1.70 4.84
N ARG A 67 -13.38 -1.20 3.79
CA ARG A 67 -14.71 -0.57 3.81
C ARG A 67 -15.78 -1.46 3.19
N ALA A 68 -15.40 -2.19 2.14
CA ALA A 68 -16.29 -3.12 1.45
C ALA A 68 -15.48 -4.25 0.81
N LEU A 69 -16.06 -5.44 0.78
CA LEU A 69 -15.47 -6.64 0.21
C LEU A 69 -16.46 -7.25 -0.80
N TYR A 70 -15.97 -7.52 -2.01
CA TYR A 70 -16.76 -8.15 -3.07
C TYR A 70 -15.96 -9.27 -3.73
N LEU A 71 -16.60 -10.42 -3.94
CA LEU A 71 -15.98 -11.54 -4.66
C LEU A 71 -15.65 -11.18 -6.11
N MET A 72 -16.55 -10.40 -6.74
CA MET A 72 -16.37 -9.89 -8.09
C MET A 72 -17.00 -8.51 -8.22
N VAL A 73 -16.25 -7.59 -8.82
CA VAL A 73 -16.74 -6.28 -9.26
C VAL A 73 -16.18 -6.02 -10.65
N HIS A 74 -16.88 -5.22 -11.42
CA HIS A 74 -16.41 -4.73 -12.71
C HIS A 74 -16.25 -3.21 -12.65
N SER A 75 -15.14 -2.71 -13.15
CA SER A 75 -14.83 -1.28 -13.12
C SER A 75 -15.63 -0.55 -14.21
N ALA A 76 -16.69 0.15 -13.85
CA ALA A 76 -17.48 0.95 -14.80
C ALA A 76 -16.62 2.04 -15.50
N LYS A 77 -15.56 2.51 -14.87
CA LYS A 77 -14.69 3.57 -15.40
C LYS A 77 -13.65 3.06 -16.42
N TYR A 78 -13.28 1.78 -16.35
CA TYR A 78 -12.15 1.24 -17.12
C TYR A 78 -12.58 0.03 -17.96
N GLY A 79 -13.53 0.25 -18.89
CA GLY A 79 -13.93 -0.75 -19.87
C GLY A 79 -14.50 -2.03 -19.26
N ASN A 80 -15.22 -1.91 -18.17
CA ASN A 80 -15.83 -3.05 -17.47
C ASN A 80 -14.80 -4.13 -17.04
N ALA A 81 -13.57 -3.71 -16.74
CA ALA A 81 -12.49 -4.62 -16.36
C ALA A 81 -12.84 -5.39 -15.08
N PRO A 82 -12.64 -6.73 -15.06
CA PRO A 82 -12.93 -7.53 -13.88
C PRO A 82 -11.95 -7.26 -12.76
N MET A 83 -12.47 -7.16 -11.54
CA MET A 83 -11.75 -6.95 -10.30
C MET A 83 -12.14 -8.04 -9.29
N PRO A 84 -11.65 -9.28 -9.44
CA PRO A 84 -11.98 -10.36 -8.53
C PRO A 84 -11.37 -10.13 -7.14
N HIS A 85 -12.10 -10.58 -6.11
CA HIS A 85 -11.68 -10.52 -4.70
C HIS A 85 -11.30 -9.10 -4.26
N SER A 86 -12.17 -8.14 -4.55
CA SER A 86 -11.95 -6.73 -4.29
C SER A 86 -12.12 -6.38 -2.81
N ILE A 87 -11.11 -5.72 -2.26
CA ILE A 87 -11.08 -5.14 -0.92
C ILE A 87 -10.97 -3.63 -1.07
N PHE A 88 -12.08 -2.91 -0.99
CA PHE A 88 -12.10 -1.45 -1.06
C PHE A 88 -11.62 -0.87 0.27
N PHE A 89 -10.69 0.08 0.21
CA PHE A 89 -10.08 0.68 1.40
C PHE A 89 -10.20 2.21 1.45
N TYR A 90 -10.28 2.89 0.29
CA TYR A 90 -10.42 4.34 0.24
C TYR A 90 -11.16 4.77 -1.05
N GLY A 91 -12.34 5.39 -0.92
CA GLY A 91 -13.17 5.80 -2.06
C GLY A 91 -13.36 4.65 -3.06
N GLN A 92 -12.87 4.82 -4.28
CA GLN A 92 -12.91 3.82 -5.35
C GLN A 92 -11.63 2.97 -5.44
N PHE A 93 -10.67 3.15 -4.53
CA PHE A 93 -9.43 2.39 -4.52
C PHE A 93 -9.62 1.05 -3.81
N ALA A 94 -9.16 0.00 -4.45
CA ALA A 94 -9.25 -1.37 -3.94
C ALA A 94 -7.94 -2.13 -4.15
N ILE A 95 -7.75 -3.18 -3.34
CA ILE A 95 -6.84 -4.29 -3.63
C ILE A 95 -7.67 -5.36 -4.31
N HIS A 96 -7.23 -5.88 -5.47
CA HIS A 96 -7.99 -6.88 -6.22
C HIS A 96 -7.09 -7.76 -7.09
N GLY A 97 -7.60 -8.88 -7.56
CA GLY A 97 -6.91 -9.75 -8.50
C GLY A 97 -6.90 -9.18 -9.93
N THR A 98 -5.89 -9.55 -10.70
CA THR A 98 -5.77 -9.19 -12.11
C THR A 98 -5.27 -10.34 -12.95
N ASN A 99 -5.78 -10.47 -14.19
CA ASN A 99 -5.25 -11.41 -15.18
C ASN A 99 -3.99 -10.87 -15.87
N ALA A 100 -3.71 -9.56 -15.76
CA ALA A 100 -2.48 -8.92 -16.28
C ALA A 100 -1.29 -9.16 -15.33
N VAL A 101 -0.98 -10.43 -15.04
CA VAL A 101 0.07 -10.82 -14.07
C VAL A 101 1.47 -10.39 -14.50
N GLY A 102 1.73 -10.24 -15.79
CA GLY A 102 3.00 -9.72 -16.31
C GLY A 102 3.25 -8.23 -15.98
N ALA A 103 2.26 -7.53 -15.42
CA ALA A 103 2.41 -6.16 -14.93
C ALA A 103 2.76 -6.09 -13.44
N LEU A 104 2.74 -7.21 -12.72
CA LEU A 104 3.14 -7.25 -11.31
C LEU A 104 4.64 -6.93 -11.18
N GLY A 105 5.02 -6.29 -10.07
CA GLY A 105 6.36 -5.77 -9.84
C GLY A 105 6.60 -4.36 -10.39
N ARG A 106 5.63 -3.75 -11.10
CA ARG A 106 5.73 -2.39 -11.64
C ARG A 106 4.43 -1.60 -11.55
N PRO A 107 4.48 -0.27 -11.43
CA PRO A 107 3.30 0.59 -11.45
C PRO A 107 2.64 0.58 -12.84
N ALA A 108 1.41 0.05 -12.94
CA ALA A 108 0.67 -0.04 -14.21
C ALA A 108 -0.84 0.18 -14.06
N SER A 109 -1.35 0.34 -12.83
CA SER A 109 -2.79 0.51 -12.57
C SER A 109 -3.25 1.97 -12.68
N HIS A 110 -4.53 2.18 -12.49
CA HIS A 110 -5.15 3.51 -12.35
C HIS A 110 -5.36 3.88 -10.86
N GLY A 111 -4.52 3.36 -9.97
CA GLY A 111 -4.52 3.66 -8.54
C GLY A 111 -4.88 2.50 -7.64
N CYS A 112 -5.65 1.51 -8.11
CA CYS A 112 -5.87 0.27 -7.37
C CYS A 112 -4.57 -0.54 -7.23
N ILE A 113 -4.52 -1.40 -6.22
CA ILE A 113 -3.42 -2.33 -6.01
C ILE A 113 -3.83 -3.68 -6.57
N ARG A 114 -3.07 -4.18 -7.53
CA ARG A 114 -3.32 -5.44 -8.22
C ARG A 114 -2.45 -6.54 -7.65
N LEU A 115 -3.03 -7.71 -7.46
CA LEU A 115 -2.40 -8.97 -7.08
C LEU A 115 -2.65 -10.03 -8.16
N SER A 116 -1.91 -11.14 -8.13
CA SER A 116 -2.31 -12.33 -8.86
C SER A 116 -3.70 -12.78 -8.38
N PRO A 117 -4.49 -13.47 -9.21
CA PRO A 117 -5.83 -13.94 -8.81
C PRO A 117 -5.78 -14.81 -7.55
N GLN A 118 -4.77 -15.67 -7.44
CA GLN A 118 -4.56 -16.55 -6.30
C GLN A 118 -4.26 -15.76 -5.01
N HIS A 119 -3.32 -14.80 -5.05
CA HIS A 119 -2.96 -14.00 -3.87
C HIS A 119 -4.11 -13.09 -3.46
N ALA A 120 -4.87 -12.56 -4.40
CA ALA A 120 -6.07 -11.76 -4.09
C ALA A 120 -7.14 -12.61 -3.38
N ALA A 121 -7.38 -13.85 -3.82
CA ALA A 121 -8.31 -14.77 -3.17
C ALA A 121 -7.85 -15.10 -1.73
N MET A 122 -6.56 -15.40 -1.52
CA MET A 122 -6.00 -15.66 -0.21
C MET A 122 -6.15 -14.46 0.73
N LEU A 123 -5.75 -13.27 0.28
CA LEU A 123 -5.88 -12.04 1.06
C LEU A 123 -7.35 -11.76 1.42
N PHE A 124 -8.23 -11.88 0.44
CA PHE A 124 -9.67 -11.66 0.63
C PHE A 124 -10.25 -12.61 1.69
N ALA A 125 -9.90 -13.89 1.67
CA ALA A 125 -10.37 -14.86 2.66
C ALA A 125 -9.89 -14.49 4.08
N MET A 126 -8.61 -14.14 4.25
CA MET A 126 -8.04 -13.70 5.52
C MET A 126 -8.72 -12.43 6.03
N VAL A 127 -8.85 -11.41 5.17
CA VAL A 127 -9.44 -10.12 5.55
C VAL A 127 -10.93 -10.27 5.89
N ARG A 128 -11.66 -11.11 5.18
CA ARG A 128 -13.07 -11.38 5.44
C ARG A 128 -13.31 -12.03 6.81
N SER A 129 -12.40 -12.90 7.24
CA SER A 129 -12.54 -13.63 8.52
C SER A 129 -11.99 -12.85 9.71
N GLN A 130 -10.92 -12.07 9.52
CA GLN A 130 -10.16 -11.46 10.62
C GLN A 130 -10.20 -9.92 10.61
N GLY A 131 -10.67 -9.30 9.52
CA GLY A 131 -10.46 -7.87 9.29
C GLY A 131 -8.99 -7.57 8.98
N SER A 132 -8.66 -6.30 8.68
CA SER A 132 -7.25 -5.93 8.46
C SER A 132 -6.96 -4.47 8.75
N VAL A 133 -5.66 -4.18 8.93
CA VAL A 133 -5.08 -2.86 8.80
C VAL A 133 -4.19 -2.87 7.57
N ILE A 134 -4.37 -1.89 6.70
CA ILE A 134 -3.65 -1.75 5.43
C ILE A 134 -2.79 -0.49 5.52
N GLN A 135 -1.49 -0.66 5.53
CA GLN A 135 -0.53 0.44 5.48
C GLN A 135 0.07 0.53 4.08
N ILE A 136 0.01 1.72 3.48
CA ILE A 136 0.54 1.97 2.14
C ILE A 136 1.60 3.07 2.25
N GLY A 137 2.84 2.71 1.93
CA GLY A 137 4.00 3.58 2.01
C GLY A 137 4.87 3.52 0.76
N GLY A 138 6.09 4.06 0.89
CA GLY A 138 7.08 4.10 -0.18
C GLY A 138 6.93 5.28 -1.14
N SER A 139 7.83 5.35 -2.11
CA SER A 139 7.89 6.39 -3.13
C SER A 139 7.15 5.96 -4.39
N THR A 140 6.29 6.82 -4.92
CA THR A 140 5.69 6.58 -6.24
C THR A 140 6.65 7.01 -7.35
N PRO A 141 6.50 6.48 -8.58
CA PRO A 141 7.31 6.94 -9.72
C PRO A 141 7.26 8.47 -9.92
N ALA A 142 6.11 9.09 -9.69
CA ALA A 142 5.95 10.53 -9.79
C ALA A 142 6.72 11.30 -8.71
N SER A 143 6.80 10.78 -7.48
CA SER A 143 7.57 11.42 -6.41
C SER A 143 9.07 11.28 -6.64
N VAL A 144 9.52 10.15 -7.17
CA VAL A 144 10.93 9.93 -7.56
C VAL A 144 11.31 10.87 -8.71
N ALA A 145 10.50 10.94 -9.77
CA ALA A 145 10.73 11.83 -10.90
C ALA A 145 10.77 13.31 -10.48
N ARG A 146 9.84 13.74 -9.60
CA ARG A 146 9.83 15.12 -9.07
C ARG A 146 11.08 15.42 -8.23
N ALA A 147 11.53 14.48 -7.39
CA ALA A 147 12.74 14.64 -6.60
C ALA A 147 13.99 14.69 -7.49
N GLN A 148 14.01 13.95 -8.60
CA GLN A 148 15.08 13.99 -9.60
C GLN A 148 15.12 15.37 -10.28
N LEU A 149 14.00 15.85 -10.83
CA LEU A 149 13.90 17.17 -11.45
C LEU A 149 14.33 18.29 -10.49
N GLY A 150 13.97 18.19 -9.21
CA GLY A 150 14.43 19.16 -8.20
C GLY A 150 15.95 19.13 -8.00
N ARG A 151 16.57 17.96 -7.99
CA ARG A 151 18.03 17.82 -7.88
C ARG A 151 18.74 18.35 -9.12
N ASP A 152 18.23 18.04 -10.30
CA ASP A 152 18.80 18.49 -11.58
C ASP A 152 18.71 20.02 -11.70
N ALA A 153 17.60 20.63 -11.28
CA ALA A 153 17.44 22.09 -11.23
C ALA A 153 18.42 22.75 -10.24
N LEU A 154 18.59 22.19 -9.04
CA LEU A 154 19.54 22.69 -8.06
C LEU A 154 20.99 22.53 -8.53
N SER A 155 21.31 21.43 -9.21
CA SER A 155 22.62 21.20 -9.81
C SER A 155 22.91 22.19 -10.93
N ALA A 156 21.91 22.47 -11.80
CA ALA A 156 22.02 23.47 -12.87
C ALA A 156 22.25 24.88 -12.32
N LEU A 157 21.57 25.26 -11.21
CA LEU A 157 21.80 26.53 -10.54
C LEU A 157 23.18 26.63 -9.88
N ALA A 158 23.68 25.53 -9.31
CA ALA A 158 25.03 25.46 -8.71
C ALA A 158 26.15 25.55 -9.77
N TYR A 159 25.86 25.16 -11.03
CA TYR A 159 26.82 25.19 -12.13
C TYR A 159 26.61 26.39 -13.08
N ALA A 160 25.64 27.26 -12.80
CA ALA A 160 25.48 28.50 -13.56
C ALA A 160 26.76 29.33 -13.40
N PRO A 161 27.51 29.62 -14.50
CA PRO A 161 28.68 30.46 -14.38
C PRO A 161 28.25 31.80 -13.83
N ILE A 162 28.88 32.23 -12.73
CA ILE A 162 28.72 33.59 -12.24
C ILE A 162 29.24 34.49 -13.33
N HIS A 163 28.40 35.05 -14.14
CA HIS A 163 28.75 36.18 -14.98
C HIS A 163 29.16 37.30 -13.99
N ARG A 164 30.45 37.36 -13.70
CA ARG A 164 31.02 38.61 -13.19
C ARG A 164 30.89 39.61 -14.35
N SER A 165 29.79 40.35 -14.35
CA SER A 165 29.76 41.61 -15.05
C SER A 165 30.94 42.41 -14.48
N ASN A 166 31.91 42.72 -15.30
CA ASN A 166 33.00 43.63 -14.95
C ASN A 166 32.41 45.04 -14.85
N THR A 167 31.59 45.25 -13.81
CA THR A 167 30.99 46.54 -13.53
C THR A 167 32.02 47.63 -13.20
N LEU A 168 33.26 47.21 -12.84
CA LEU A 168 34.37 48.14 -12.63
C LEU A 168 34.91 48.72 -13.94
N ASP A 169 34.94 47.95 -15.05
CA ASP A 169 35.38 48.43 -16.35
C ASP A 169 34.37 49.32 -17.10
N GLU A 170 33.07 49.14 -16.81
CA GLU A 170 32.04 50.01 -17.31
C GLU A 170 32.03 51.33 -16.53
N TRP A 171 32.27 51.29 -15.22
CA TRP A 171 32.36 52.48 -14.38
C TRP A 171 33.54 53.33 -14.72
N ALA A 172 34.70 52.74 -15.13
CA ALA A 172 35.90 53.47 -15.52
C ALA A 172 35.81 54.14 -16.88
N ARG A 173 34.91 53.72 -17.76
CA ARG A 173 34.68 54.27 -19.09
C ARG A 173 33.67 55.38 -19.20
N GLY A 174 33.00 55.69 -18.10
CA GLY A 174 31.89 56.70 -18.03
C GLY A 174 32.28 58.07 -17.52
N ARG A 175 33.58 58.48 -17.61
CA ARG A 175 34.03 59.85 -17.38
C ARG A 175 34.74 60.41 -18.57
#